data_56c46f4e3b19bc3df73cbfc9a7834671
#
_entry.id   56c46f4e3b19bc3df73cbfc9a7834671
#
_cell.length_a   1.000
_cell.length_b   1.000
_cell.length_c   1.000
_cell.angle_alpha   90.00
_cell.angle_beta   90.00
_cell.angle_gamma   90.00
#
_symmetry.space_group_name_H-M   'P 1'
#
loop_
_entity.id
_entity.type
_entity.pdbx_description
1 polymer ?
#
loop_
_entity_poly.entity_id
_entity_poly.type
_entity_poly.pdbx_seq_one_letter_code
_entity_poly.pdbx_strand_id
1 'polypeptide(L)'
;IPFWGSILLLIGFSTVTYINYRRKSIEAEELREAEIERQQAEMEEAREFQQAMLPSEMPITDDYEMVGFQKTATEVGGDFFDFMQKEDGRWVAICGDATGHGLTSGNVVSITKTAMSSLVEEDPVPTLDSLNKTLLNMNIGLNRMCLNIASINKDSIRFSSAGMPPAYYYSAEKSELEEILVGALPLGSF
;
A
#
# COMPACT_ATOMS: atom_id res chain seq x y z
N ILE A 1 -42.58 -55.10 -18.61
CA ILE A 1 -41.32 -54.76 -19.31
C ILE A 1 -40.32 -55.86 -18.97
N PRO A 2 -39.69 -56.52 -19.95
CA PRO A 2 -38.73 -57.53 -19.63
C PRO A 2 -37.54 -56.95 -18.81
N PHE A 3 -37.02 -57.70 -17.85
CA PHE A 3 -35.98 -57.32 -16.90
C PHE A 3 -34.81 -56.56 -17.55
N TRP A 4 -34.38 -56.93 -18.72
CA TRP A 4 -33.32 -56.26 -19.50
C TRP A 4 -33.68 -54.84 -19.97
N GLY A 5 -34.94 -54.57 -20.25
CA GLY A 5 -35.39 -53.23 -20.63
C GLY A 5 -35.30 -52.22 -19.49
N SER A 6 -35.58 -52.66 -18.26
CA SER A 6 -35.42 -51.83 -17.04
C SER A 6 -33.96 -51.46 -16.74
N ILE A 7 -33.05 -52.43 -16.96
CA ILE A 7 -31.59 -52.21 -16.79
C ILE A 7 -31.07 -51.20 -17.83
N LEU A 8 -31.47 -51.29 -19.08
CA LEU A 8 -31.05 -50.35 -20.11
C LEU A 8 -31.54 -48.94 -19.85
N LEU A 9 -32.78 -48.79 -19.34
CA LEU A 9 -33.31 -47.45 -18.93
C LEU A 9 -32.54 -46.88 -17.75
N LEU A 10 -32.16 -47.67 -16.76
CA LEU A 10 -31.37 -47.22 -15.62
C LEU A 10 -29.96 -46.79 -16.06
N ILE A 11 -29.31 -47.54 -16.93
CA ILE A 11 -28.00 -47.19 -17.46
C ILE A 11 -28.11 -45.89 -18.26
N GLY A 12 -29.10 -45.76 -19.13
CA GLY A 12 -29.35 -44.55 -19.93
C GLY A 12 -29.56 -43.31 -19.01
N PHE A 13 -30.41 -43.44 -18.00
CA PHE A 13 -30.66 -42.38 -17.06
C PHE A 13 -29.38 -41.98 -16.28
N SER A 14 -28.65 -42.97 -15.78
CA SER A 14 -27.37 -42.73 -15.07
C SER A 14 -26.35 -42.03 -15.95
N THR A 15 -26.23 -42.45 -17.21
CA THR A 15 -25.31 -41.85 -18.18
C THR A 15 -25.68 -40.37 -18.46
N VAL A 16 -26.96 -40.09 -18.72
CA VAL A 16 -27.41 -38.69 -18.93
C VAL A 16 -27.18 -37.84 -17.71
N THR A 17 -27.48 -38.36 -16.52
CA THR A 17 -27.25 -37.64 -15.27
C THR A 17 -25.77 -37.35 -15.05
N TYR A 18 -24.90 -38.34 -15.31
CA TYR A 18 -23.46 -38.17 -15.23
C TYR A 18 -22.93 -37.12 -16.22
N ILE A 19 -23.40 -37.16 -17.49
CA ILE A 19 -23.01 -36.19 -18.50
C ILE A 19 -23.45 -34.78 -18.09
N ASN A 20 -24.68 -34.63 -17.63
CA ASN A 20 -25.19 -33.32 -17.15
C ASN A 20 -24.42 -32.81 -15.93
N TYR A 21 -24.08 -33.68 -14.98
CA TYR A 21 -23.25 -33.34 -13.84
C TYR A 21 -21.86 -32.88 -14.29
N ARG A 22 -21.20 -33.65 -15.19
CA ARG A 22 -19.88 -33.28 -15.71
C ARG A 22 -19.89 -31.93 -16.45
N ARG A 23 -20.92 -31.68 -17.28
CA ARG A 23 -21.07 -30.39 -17.96
C ARG A 23 -21.17 -29.22 -16.96
N LYS A 24 -22.06 -29.34 -15.97
CA LYS A 24 -22.19 -28.31 -14.94
C LYS A 24 -20.90 -28.10 -14.13
N SER A 25 -20.15 -29.17 -13.86
CA SER A 25 -18.86 -29.07 -13.17
C SER A 25 -17.83 -28.30 -14.01
N ILE A 26 -17.75 -28.58 -15.31
CA ILE A 26 -16.83 -27.88 -16.23
C ILE A 26 -17.23 -26.41 -16.36
N GLU A 27 -18.51 -26.10 -16.58
CA GLU A 27 -19.00 -24.73 -16.66
C GLU A 27 -18.72 -23.93 -15.37
N ALA A 28 -18.88 -24.57 -14.19
CA ALA A 28 -18.60 -23.93 -12.92
C ALA A 28 -17.08 -23.68 -12.73
N GLU A 29 -16.23 -24.56 -13.23
CA GLU A 29 -14.77 -24.41 -13.18
C GLU A 29 -14.31 -23.28 -14.11
N GLU A 30 -14.80 -23.23 -15.34
CA GLU A 30 -14.53 -22.17 -16.31
C GLU A 30 -14.97 -20.78 -15.77
N LEU A 31 -16.16 -20.70 -15.18
CA LEU A 31 -16.63 -19.45 -14.54
C LEU A 31 -15.74 -19.02 -13.39
N ARG A 32 -15.29 -19.98 -12.58
CA ARG A 32 -14.39 -19.69 -11.46
C ARG A 32 -13.01 -19.22 -11.92
N GLU A 33 -12.46 -19.86 -12.94
CA GLU A 33 -11.20 -19.45 -13.54
C GLU A 33 -11.29 -18.04 -14.12
N ALA A 34 -12.35 -17.75 -14.89
CA ALA A 34 -12.57 -16.42 -15.45
C ALA A 34 -12.73 -15.34 -14.35
N GLU A 35 -13.38 -15.67 -13.22
CA GLU A 35 -13.50 -14.75 -12.09
C GLU A 35 -12.16 -14.49 -11.41
N ILE A 36 -11.31 -15.52 -11.23
CA ILE A 36 -9.97 -15.39 -10.70
C ILE A 36 -9.10 -14.51 -11.60
N GLU A 37 -9.12 -14.76 -12.91
CA GLU A 37 -8.39 -13.95 -13.88
C GLU A 37 -8.82 -12.49 -13.85
N ARG A 38 -10.13 -12.23 -13.76
CA ARG A 38 -10.65 -10.87 -13.63
C ARG A 38 -10.17 -10.19 -12.37
N GLN A 39 -10.23 -10.87 -11.21
CA GLN A 39 -9.77 -10.32 -9.94
C GLN A 39 -8.26 -10.03 -9.95
N GLN A 40 -7.47 -10.90 -10.58
CA GLN A 40 -6.03 -10.68 -10.74
C GLN A 40 -5.74 -9.46 -11.61
N ALA A 41 -6.47 -9.28 -12.72
CA ALA A 41 -6.32 -8.11 -13.58
C ALA A 41 -6.69 -6.80 -12.86
N GLU A 42 -7.79 -6.79 -12.09
CA GLU A 42 -8.19 -5.63 -11.26
C GLU A 42 -7.13 -5.29 -10.20
N MET A 43 -6.51 -6.30 -9.58
CA MET A 43 -5.44 -6.08 -8.60
C MET A 43 -4.15 -5.57 -9.24
N GLU A 44 -3.81 -6.05 -10.43
CA GLU A 44 -2.63 -5.56 -11.16
C GLU A 44 -2.81 -4.09 -11.61
N GLU A 45 -4.02 -3.72 -12.07
CA GLU A 45 -4.34 -2.32 -12.38
C GLU A 45 -4.19 -1.42 -11.14
N ALA A 46 -4.67 -1.87 -9.99
CA ALA A 46 -4.52 -1.13 -8.73
C ALA A 46 -3.04 -0.99 -8.31
N ARG A 47 -2.23 -2.02 -8.55
CA ARG A 47 -0.79 -1.99 -8.33
C ARG A 47 -0.08 -0.99 -9.24
N GLU A 48 -0.36 -1.04 -10.54
CA GLU A 48 0.21 -0.08 -11.50
C GLU A 48 -0.12 1.35 -11.13
N PHE A 49 -1.38 1.61 -10.73
CA PHE A 49 -1.79 2.91 -10.24
C PHE A 49 -0.99 3.35 -9.00
N GLN A 50 -0.79 2.45 -8.03
CA GLN A 50 -0.01 2.76 -6.83
C GLN A 50 1.46 3.02 -7.16
N GLN A 51 2.05 2.23 -8.05
CA GLN A 51 3.43 2.42 -8.49
C GLN A 51 3.64 3.76 -9.22
N ALA A 52 2.66 4.18 -10.02
CA ALA A 52 2.69 5.48 -10.70
C ALA A 52 2.66 6.68 -9.73
N MET A 53 2.25 6.47 -8.47
CA MET A 53 2.30 7.50 -7.44
C MET A 53 3.69 7.64 -6.79
N LEU A 54 4.60 6.67 -6.94
CA LEU A 54 5.96 6.79 -6.41
C LEU A 54 6.77 7.81 -7.22
N PRO A 55 7.78 8.44 -6.62
CA PRO A 55 8.66 9.36 -7.34
C PRO A 55 9.34 8.66 -8.52
N SER A 56 9.22 9.24 -9.71
CA SER A 56 9.88 8.75 -10.92
C SER A 56 11.38 9.09 -10.95
N GLU A 57 11.75 10.15 -10.24
CA GLU A 57 13.12 10.64 -10.18
C GLU A 57 13.54 10.84 -8.72
N MET A 58 14.79 10.54 -8.44
CA MET A 58 15.41 10.76 -7.13
C MET A 58 16.03 12.14 -7.10
N PRO A 59 15.76 12.97 -6.05
CA PRO A 59 16.31 14.32 -5.98
C PRO A 59 17.82 14.31 -5.81
N ILE A 60 18.50 15.04 -6.69
CA ILE A 60 19.94 15.33 -6.59
C ILE A 60 20.07 16.85 -6.53
N THR A 61 20.72 17.37 -5.50
CA THR A 61 21.00 18.78 -5.32
C THR A 61 22.51 19.02 -5.20
N ASP A 62 22.94 20.26 -5.15
CA ASP A 62 24.36 20.59 -4.95
C ASP A 62 24.86 20.21 -3.53
N ASP A 63 23.97 20.11 -2.55
CA ASP A 63 24.32 19.91 -1.15
C ASP A 63 24.05 18.47 -0.65
N TYR A 64 23.13 17.71 -1.30
CA TYR A 64 22.75 16.34 -0.87
C TYR A 64 22.06 15.55 -1.98
N GLU A 65 22.07 14.26 -1.81
CA GLU A 65 21.38 13.28 -2.65
C GLU A 65 20.34 12.51 -1.80
N MET A 66 19.16 12.28 -2.35
CA MET A 66 18.13 11.46 -1.71
C MET A 66 17.85 10.20 -2.53
N VAL A 67 17.77 9.05 -1.87
CA VAL A 67 17.48 7.77 -2.50
C VAL A 67 16.33 7.08 -1.76
N GLY A 68 15.35 6.62 -2.52
CA GLY A 68 14.25 5.80 -2.01
C GLY A 68 14.25 4.44 -2.69
N PHE A 69 13.92 3.39 -1.93
CA PHE A 69 13.76 2.05 -2.44
C PHE A 69 12.53 1.39 -1.81
N GLN A 70 11.71 0.77 -2.65
CA GLN A 70 10.55 0.00 -2.23
C GLN A 70 10.51 -1.34 -2.96
N LYS A 71 10.15 -2.40 -2.23
CA LYS A 71 9.87 -3.71 -2.80
C LYS A 71 8.62 -4.27 -2.15
N THR A 72 7.51 -4.26 -2.88
CA THR A 72 6.26 -4.84 -2.41
C THR A 72 6.31 -6.37 -2.44
N ALA A 73 5.72 -7.00 -1.41
CA ALA A 73 5.57 -8.46 -1.32
C ALA A 73 4.28 -8.97 -1.97
N THR A 74 3.29 -8.10 -2.18
CA THR A 74 1.96 -8.38 -2.74
C THR A 74 1.68 -7.43 -3.91
N GLU A 75 0.55 -7.63 -4.60
CA GLU A 75 0.14 -6.80 -5.73
C GLU A 75 0.01 -5.32 -5.33
N VAL A 76 -0.64 -5.02 -4.19
CA VAL A 76 -0.81 -3.67 -3.64
C VAL A 76 -0.24 -3.62 -2.24
N GLY A 77 0.63 -2.66 -1.95
CA GLY A 77 1.35 -2.51 -0.69
C GLY A 77 0.83 -1.40 0.23
N GLY A 78 1.17 -1.49 1.52
CA GLY A 78 0.99 -0.43 2.52
C GLY A 78 2.17 0.54 2.58
N ASP A 79 3.32 0.13 2.08
CA ASP A 79 4.54 0.93 2.08
C ASP A 79 4.51 2.00 0.99
N PHE A 80 5.11 3.16 1.27
CA PHE A 80 5.42 4.18 0.27
C PHE A 80 6.54 5.11 0.74
N PHE A 81 7.15 5.79 -0.23
CA PHE A 81 8.01 6.95 0.04
C PHE A 81 7.70 8.06 -0.96
N ASP A 82 8.07 9.28 -0.61
CA ASP A 82 7.93 10.42 -1.50
C ASP A 82 8.96 11.52 -1.20
N PHE A 83 9.25 12.35 -2.21
CA PHE A 83 10.07 13.53 -2.12
C PHE A 83 9.33 14.71 -2.72
N MET A 84 9.20 15.79 -1.98
CA MET A 84 8.50 16.99 -2.42
C MET A 84 9.40 18.21 -2.27
N GLN A 85 9.60 18.96 -3.36
CA GLN A 85 10.22 20.27 -3.29
C GLN A 85 9.16 21.33 -3.00
N LYS A 86 9.42 22.19 -2.04
CA LYS A 86 8.56 23.31 -1.68
C LYS A 86 9.02 24.60 -2.37
N GLU A 87 8.15 25.60 -2.47
CA GLU A 87 8.43 26.88 -3.14
C GLU A 87 9.61 27.64 -2.53
N ASP A 88 9.89 27.44 -1.24
CA ASP A 88 11.00 28.03 -0.51
C ASP A 88 12.36 27.31 -0.74
N GLY A 89 12.35 26.28 -1.60
CA GLY A 89 13.56 25.52 -1.98
C GLY A 89 13.87 24.33 -1.07
N ARG A 90 13.23 24.19 0.08
CA ARG A 90 13.42 23.02 0.95
C ARG A 90 12.79 21.76 0.35
N TRP A 91 13.32 20.64 0.78
CA TRP A 91 12.79 19.35 0.43
C TRP A 91 12.07 18.69 1.62
N VAL A 92 11.07 17.90 1.30
CA VAL A 92 10.41 17.03 2.29
C VAL A 92 10.53 15.61 1.82
N ALA A 93 11.13 14.77 2.66
CA ALA A 93 11.21 13.33 2.45
C ALA A 93 10.22 12.63 3.37
N ILE A 94 9.52 11.65 2.84
CA ILE A 94 8.48 10.90 3.54
C ILE A 94 8.71 9.41 3.33
N CYS A 95 8.52 8.62 4.40
CA CYS A 95 8.48 7.17 4.32
C CYS A 95 7.33 6.70 5.23
N GLY A 96 6.44 5.87 4.70
CA GLY A 96 5.26 5.43 5.43
C GLY A 96 4.89 3.98 5.17
N ASP A 97 4.16 3.40 6.13
CA ASP A 97 3.62 2.05 6.09
C ASP A 97 2.18 2.05 6.65
N ALA A 98 1.22 1.71 5.80
CA ALA A 98 -0.18 1.55 6.19
C ALA A 98 -0.41 0.15 6.73
N THR A 99 -1.09 0.04 7.88
CA THR A 99 -1.40 -1.27 8.47
C THR A 99 -2.20 -2.16 7.54
N GLY A 100 -1.88 -3.46 7.53
CA GLY A 100 -2.53 -4.46 6.68
C GLY A 100 -1.86 -4.61 5.32
N HIS A 101 -2.57 -5.20 4.37
CA HIS A 101 -2.07 -5.45 3.02
C HIS A 101 -3.21 -5.38 1.99
N GLY A 102 -2.85 -5.33 0.72
CA GLY A 102 -3.78 -5.30 -0.39
C GLY A 102 -4.45 -3.94 -0.57
N LEU A 103 -5.60 -3.91 -1.23
CA LEU A 103 -6.26 -2.70 -1.70
C LEU A 103 -6.59 -1.70 -0.57
N THR A 104 -6.94 -2.20 0.62
CA THR A 104 -7.29 -1.33 1.75
C THR A 104 -6.11 -0.50 2.23
N SER A 105 -4.94 -1.12 2.41
CA SER A 105 -3.71 -0.41 2.78
C SER A 105 -3.25 0.53 1.67
N GLY A 106 -3.36 0.11 0.39
CA GLY A 106 -3.08 0.97 -0.76
C GLY A 106 -3.96 2.22 -0.81
N ASN A 107 -5.23 2.12 -0.44
CA ASN A 107 -6.12 3.28 -0.34
C ASN A 107 -5.66 4.25 0.75
N VAL A 108 -5.21 3.75 1.92
CA VAL A 108 -4.65 4.61 2.99
C VAL A 108 -3.40 5.34 2.51
N VAL A 109 -2.52 4.67 1.76
CA VAL A 109 -1.35 5.28 1.11
C VAL A 109 -1.79 6.41 0.17
N SER A 110 -2.76 6.16 -0.72
CA SER A 110 -3.25 7.15 -1.69
C SER A 110 -3.84 8.39 -1.01
N ILE A 111 -4.63 8.19 0.05
CA ILE A 111 -5.19 9.26 0.88
C ILE A 111 -4.08 10.06 1.53
N THR A 112 -3.12 9.37 2.17
CA THR A 112 -1.99 10.00 2.85
C THR A 112 -1.17 10.84 1.89
N LYS A 113 -0.79 10.29 0.75
CA LYS A 113 -0.01 11.00 -0.27
C LYS A 113 -0.74 12.23 -0.80
N THR A 114 -2.03 12.10 -1.09
CA THR A 114 -2.86 13.24 -1.55
C THR A 114 -2.94 14.33 -0.48
N ALA A 115 -3.18 13.96 0.78
CA ALA A 115 -3.23 14.93 1.88
C ALA A 115 -1.87 15.63 2.08
N MET A 116 -0.76 14.88 2.00
CA MET A 116 0.58 15.43 2.15
C MET A 116 0.92 16.49 1.10
N SER A 117 0.41 16.38 -0.12
CA SER A 117 0.65 17.39 -1.16
C SER A 117 0.22 18.81 -0.76
N SER A 118 -0.77 18.91 0.13
CA SER A 118 -1.38 20.19 0.56
C SER A 118 -1.06 20.56 2.02
N LEU A 119 -0.78 19.58 2.89
CA LEU A 119 -0.67 19.79 4.33
C LEU A 119 0.75 20.05 4.82
N VAL A 120 1.79 19.85 4.00
CA VAL A 120 3.19 19.92 4.46
C VAL A 120 3.60 21.32 4.83
N GLU A 121 3.94 21.50 6.10
CA GLU A 121 4.49 22.73 6.69
C GLU A 121 6.02 22.63 6.85
N GLU A 122 6.66 23.71 7.35
CA GLU A 122 8.09 23.71 7.65
C GLU A 122 8.42 22.79 8.82
N ASP A 123 7.61 22.87 9.88
CA ASP A 123 7.70 21.95 11.01
C ASP A 123 6.89 20.68 10.70
N PRO A 124 7.50 19.49 10.78
CA PRO A 124 6.80 18.24 10.56
C PRO A 124 5.65 17.94 11.53
N VAL A 125 5.68 18.43 12.76
CA VAL A 125 4.68 18.09 13.79
C VAL A 125 3.28 18.58 13.43
N PRO A 126 3.03 19.85 13.07
CA PRO A 126 1.71 20.29 12.61
C PRO A 126 1.20 19.52 11.37
N THR A 127 2.11 19.12 10.49
CA THR A 127 1.76 18.28 9.33
C THR A 127 1.19 16.94 9.76
N LEU A 128 1.87 16.24 10.69
CA LEU A 128 1.40 14.97 11.24
C LEU A 128 0.06 15.12 11.98
N ASP A 129 -0.13 16.18 12.75
CA ASP A 129 -1.39 16.48 13.45
C ASP A 129 -2.55 16.69 12.46
N SER A 130 -2.33 17.45 11.39
CA SER A 130 -3.32 17.72 10.36
C SER A 130 -3.68 16.44 9.58
N LEU A 131 -2.67 15.63 9.27
CA LEU A 131 -2.87 14.33 8.60
C LEU A 131 -3.61 13.34 9.50
N ASN A 132 -3.29 13.29 10.80
CA ASN A 132 -4.01 12.48 11.78
C ASN A 132 -5.51 12.83 11.82
N LYS A 133 -5.83 14.12 11.88
CA LYS A 133 -7.22 14.60 11.84
C LYS A 133 -7.91 14.20 10.53
N THR A 134 -7.21 14.31 9.42
CA THR A 134 -7.73 13.89 8.09
C THR A 134 -8.10 12.41 8.09
N LEU A 135 -7.19 11.53 8.52
CA LEU A 135 -7.42 10.09 8.56
C LEU A 135 -8.54 9.70 9.53
N LEU A 136 -8.62 10.34 10.70
CA LEU A 136 -9.72 10.13 11.65
C LEU A 136 -11.08 10.52 11.06
N ASN A 137 -11.15 11.65 10.36
CA ASN A 137 -12.39 12.13 9.74
C ASN A 137 -12.89 11.25 8.60
N MET A 138 -11.98 10.52 7.94
CA MET A 138 -12.34 9.61 6.84
C MET A 138 -12.91 8.28 7.31
N ASN A 139 -12.91 8.00 8.62
CA ASN A 139 -13.45 6.77 9.21
C ASN A 139 -12.93 5.49 8.52
N ILE A 140 -11.62 5.40 8.37
CA ILE A 140 -10.93 4.27 7.71
C ILE A 140 -10.92 2.98 8.56
N GLY A 141 -11.76 2.89 9.56
CA GLY A 141 -11.90 1.72 10.45
C GLY A 141 -10.67 1.53 11.34
N LEU A 142 -10.11 0.32 11.30
CA LEU A 142 -8.91 -0.04 12.09
C LEU A 142 -7.59 0.23 11.36
N ASN A 143 -7.64 0.74 10.13
CA ASN A 143 -6.43 1.03 9.38
C ASN A 143 -5.71 2.25 9.96
N ARG A 144 -4.40 2.20 9.96
CA ARG A 144 -3.51 3.23 10.51
C ARG A 144 -2.39 3.50 9.51
N MET A 145 -1.76 4.66 9.66
CA MET A 145 -0.58 5.03 8.87
C MET A 145 0.59 5.29 9.81
N CYS A 146 1.63 4.49 9.70
CA CYS A 146 2.93 4.80 10.27
C CYS A 146 3.68 5.71 9.30
N LEU A 147 4.28 6.81 9.79
CA LEU A 147 4.89 7.80 8.90
C LEU A 147 6.12 8.45 9.53
N ASN A 148 7.21 8.46 8.79
CA ASN A 148 8.37 9.31 9.00
C ASN A 148 8.32 10.49 8.04
N ILE A 149 8.62 11.69 8.52
CA ILE A 149 8.69 12.91 7.73
C ILE A 149 9.95 13.69 8.12
N ALA A 150 10.72 14.10 7.11
CA ALA A 150 11.89 14.95 7.26
C ALA A 150 11.74 16.20 6.40
N SER A 151 11.83 17.37 7.01
CA SER A 151 11.93 18.67 6.33
C SER A 151 13.41 19.04 6.25
N ILE A 152 13.93 19.12 5.04
CA ILE A 152 15.36 19.20 4.74
C ILE A 152 15.66 20.57 4.14
N ASN A 153 16.43 21.37 4.86
CA ASN A 153 17.01 22.61 4.41
C ASN A 153 18.52 22.43 4.22
N LYS A 154 19.17 23.42 3.63
CA LYS A 154 20.62 23.40 3.40
C LYS A 154 21.44 23.05 4.64
N ASP A 155 21.08 23.63 5.80
CA ASP A 155 21.86 23.57 7.03
C ASP A 155 21.20 22.77 8.14
N SER A 156 19.99 22.22 7.90
CA SER A 156 19.25 21.53 8.94
C SER A 156 18.23 20.52 8.41
N ILE A 157 18.02 19.47 9.19
CA ILE A 157 16.94 18.51 8.98
C ILE A 157 16.05 18.52 10.22
N ARG A 158 14.74 18.77 10.02
CA ARG A 158 13.72 18.58 11.06
C ARG A 158 13.02 17.26 10.79
N PHE A 159 13.01 16.39 11.76
CA PHE A 159 12.45 15.05 11.65
C PHE A 159 11.32 14.84 12.66
N SER A 160 10.27 14.15 12.24
CA SER A 160 9.25 13.64 13.14
C SER A 160 8.72 12.29 12.64
N SER A 161 8.10 11.53 13.53
CA SER A 161 7.65 10.18 13.28
C SER A 161 6.31 9.91 13.97
N ALA A 162 5.48 9.08 13.36
CA ALA A 162 4.25 8.54 13.92
C ALA A 162 4.21 7.03 13.69
N GLY A 163 4.53 6.24 14.72
CA GLY A 163 4.42 4.78 14.68
C GLY A 163 5.47 4.03 13.85
N MET A 164 6.43 4.70 13.24
CA MET A 164 7.51 4.07 12.47
C MET A 164 8.65 3.59 13.39
N PRO A 165 9.45 2.61 12.92
CA PRO A 165 10.73 2.27 13.53
C PRO A 165 11.67 3.47 13.61
N PRO A 166 12.72 3.42 14.46
CA PRO A 166 13.70 4.47 14.58
C PRO A 166 14.34 4.85 13.24
N ALA A 167 14.64 6.13 13.04
CA ALA A 167 15.54 6.58 12.00
C ALA A 167 16.99 6.53 12.49
N TYR A 168 17.94 6.47 11.56
CA TYR A 168 19.35 6.41 11.87
C TYR A 168 20.08 7.59 11.24
N TYR A 169 20.89 8.29 12.04
CA TYR A 169 21.76 9.33 11.60
C TYR A 169 23.22 8.90 11.73
N TYR A 170 23.95 8.94 10.64
CA TYR A 170 25.40 8.64 10.63
C TYR A 170 26.21 9.90 10.41
N SER A 171 27.09 10.24 11.37
CA SER A 171 28.06 11.32 11.25
C SER A 171 29.39 10.79 10.72
N ALA A 172 29.72 11.13 9.47
CA ALA A 172 31.00 10.74 8.88
C ALA A 172 32.21 11.39 9.59
N GLU A 173 32.04 12.62 10.09
CA GLU A 173 33.09 13.34 10.83
C GLU A 173 33.46 12.62 12.13
N LYS A 174 32.46 12.15 12.88
CA LYS A 174 32.65 11.45 14.15
C LYS A 174 32.77 9.93 13.99
N SER A 175 32.41 9.39 12.81
CA SER A 175 32.27 7.94 12.59
C SER A 175 31.28 7.29 13.57
N GLU A 176 30.21 7.99 13.93
CA GLU A 176 29.20 7.57 14.91
C GLU A 176 27.83 7.42 14.25
N LEU A 177 27.10 6.37 14.67
CA LEU A 177 25.71 6.13 14.33
C LEU A 177 24.83 6.47 15.51
N GLU A 178 23.84 7.33 15.29
CA GLU A 178 22.83 7.71 16.28
C GLU A 178 21.47 7.16 15.87
N GLU A 179 20.76 6.55 16.81
CA GLU A 179 19.38 6.11 16.64
C GLU A 179 18.43 7.22 17.08
N ILE A 180 17.55 7.65 16.19
CA ILE A 180 16.56 8.69 16.45
C ILE A 180 15.20 8.01 16.61
N LEU A 181 14.74 7.87 17.86
CA LEU A 181 13.44 7.32 18.20
C LEU A 181 12.47 8.45 18.59
N VAL A 182 11.36 8.56 17.87
CA VAL A 182 10.23 9.42 18.22
C VAL A 182 9.07 8.53 18.64
N GLY A 183 8.74 8.54 19.92
CA GLY A 183 7.66 7.74 20.51
C GLY A 183 6.30 8.36 20.24
N ALA A 184 5.63 7.98 19.14
CA ALA A 184 4.27 8.40 18.81
C ALA A 184 3.45 7.23 18.28
N LEU A 185 2.12 7.33 18.39
CA LEU A 185 1.21 6.34 17.84
C LEU A 185 1.09 6.50 16.31
N PRO A 186 0.76 5.43 15.58
CA PRO A 186 0.37 5.53 14.17
C PRO A 186 -0.78 6.52 13.97
N LEU A 187 -0.78 7.23 12.86
CA LEU A 187 -1.82 8.19 12.49
C LEU A 187 -3.17 7.47 12.29
N GLY A 188 -4.25 8.12 12.64
CA GLY A 188 -5.60 7.53 12.65
C GLY A 188 -5.91 6.77 13.95
N SER A 189 -5.04 6.78 14.97
CA SER A 189 -5.24 6.00 16.20
C SER A 189 -6.25 6.63 17.16
N PHE A 190 -6.25 7.96 17.35
CA PHE A 190 -7.19 8.71 18.21
C PHE A 190 -7.15 10.21 17.90
#